data_78ef267df74ceefb88c40a288c4db68d
#
_entry.id   78ef267df74ceefb88c40a288c4db68d
#
_cell.length_a   1.000
_cell.length_b   1.000
_cell.length_c   1.000
_cell.angle_alpha   90.00
_cell.angle_beta   90.00
_cell.angle_gamma   90.00
#
_symmetry.space_group_name_H-M   'P 1'
#
loop_
_entity.id
_entity.type
_entity.pdbx_description
1 polymer ?
#
loop_
_entity_poly.entity_id
_entity_poly.type
_entity_poly.pdbx_seq_one_letter_code
_entity_poly.pdbx_strand_id
1 'polypeptide(L)'
;LLFAIILLMGTLSLIGLSMKGATQQASSESLGSITNSFSMQINRRTNPGTPRGAGNLRGEDIEKISQVEGITSSIKRINAIADILDHEIIETEETLQNQSPERAKHFKNTLMVTGVNDSSKEDKFVSGAYKLVQGEHLTDKDKNQILMHEDLAKKNGLKVGDKVRLKSNLYDADNEKGANETVEVTIKGLFSGKNQAPLTYAQELYEDTLISDLDTAAKLYGNTVQTATYEDATFFAKGDQDLDKLIEKIKALDIPWNYYDLVKSSSNYPALQKSISSMFQVANY
;
A
#
# COMPACT_ATOMS: atom_id res chain seq x y z
N LEU A 1 21.40 39.23 -32.80
CA LEU A 1 21.56 38.81 -31.41
C LEU A 1 20.28 39.04 -30.60
N LEU A 2 19.70 40.27 -30.66
CA LEU A 2 18.47 40.65 -29.94
C LEU A 2 17.27 39.75 -30.30
N PHE A 3 17.11 39.40 -31.57
CA PHE A 3 16.04 38.57 -32.09
C PHE A 3 16.13 37.13 -31.55
N ALA A 4 17.37 36.59 -31.46
CA ALA A 4 17.61 35.26 -30.90
C ALA A 4 17.29 35.20 -29.41
N ILE A 5 17.58 36.22 -28.64
CA ILE A 5 17.27 36.32 -27.19
C ILE A 5 15.76 36.38 -26.97
N ILE A 6 15.02 37.14 -27.79
CA ILE A 6 13.55 37.24 -27.69
C ILE A 6 12.91 35.89 -28.04
N LEU A 7 13.42 35.18 -29.05
CA LEU A 7 12.94 33.87 -29.42
C LEU A 7 13.20 32.84 -28.30
N LEU A 8 14.37 32.90 -27.70
CA LEU A 8 14.75 31.98 -26.58
C LEU A 8 13.88 32.25 -25.33
N MET A 9 13.65 33.51 -24.98
CA MET A 9 12.76 33.87 -23.87
C MET A 9 11.30 33.48 -24.15
N GLY A 10 10.84 33.62 -25.38
CA GLY A 10 9.49 33.22 -25.80
C GLY A 10 9.29 31.72 -25.70
N THR A 11 10.26 30.92 -26.14
CA THR A 11 10.18 29.46 -26.07
C THR A 11 10.25 28.94 -24.63
N LEU A 12 11.11 29.52 -23.79
CA LEU A 12 11.20 29.17 -22.35
C LEU A 12 9.90 29.52 -21.60
N SER A 13 9.27 30.67 -21.93
CA SER A 13 8.00 31.07 -21.35
C SER A 13 6.85 30.13 -21.76
N LEU A 14 6.81 29.70 -23.02
CA LEU A 14 5.81 28.74 -23.54
C LEU A 14 5.97 27.36 -22.90
N ILE A 15 7.21 26.87 -22.71
CA ILE A 15 7.49 25.62 -22.03
C ILE A 15 7.05 25.71 -20.57
N GLY A 16 7.35 26.81 -19.87
CA GLY A 16 6.94 27.01 -18.49
C GLY A 16 5.41 27.07 -18.31
N LEU A 17 4.70 27.69 -19.24
CA LEU A 17 3.23 27.74 -19.23
C LEU A 17 2.62 26.36 -19.55
N SER A 18 3.21 25.62 -20.48
CA SER A 18 2.76 24.26 -20.81
C SER A 18 2.97 23.29 -19.64
N MET A 19 4.12 23.36 -18.96
CA MET A 19 4.37 22.54 -17.76
C MET A 19 3.42 22.90 -16.62
N LYS A 20 3.14 24.19 -16.41
CA LYS A 20 2.20 24.64 -15.38
C LYS A 20 0.77 24.17 -15.68
N GLY A 21 0.34 24.22 -16.93
CA GLY A 21 -0.97 23.71 -17.35
C GLY A 21 -1.08 22.20 -17.18
N ALA A 22 -0.08 21.44 -17.60
CA ALA A 22 -0.05 19.98 -17.43
C ALA A 22 -0.03 19.58 -15.95
N THR A 23 0.71 20.29 -15.10
CA THR A 23 0.77 20.02 -13.66
C THR A 23 -0.57 20.34 -12.98
N GLN A 24 -1.22 21.45 -13.36
CA GLN A 24 -2.55 21.82 -12.84
C GLN A 24 -3.63 20.83 -13.29
N GLN A 25 -3.59 20.36 -14.53
CA GLN A 25 -4.53 19.37 -15.04
C GLN A 25 -4.33 18.03 -14.36
N ALA A 26 -3.10 17.53 -14.23
CA ALA A 26 -2.78 16.31 -13.50
C ALA A 26 -3.19 16.41 -12.03
N SER A 27 -3.04 17.59 -11.40
CA SER A 27 -3.49 17.84 -10.04
C SER A 27 -5.02 17.80 -9.92
N SER A 28 -5.75 18.43 -10.83
CA SER A 28 -7.21 18.46 -10.81
C SER A 28 -7.81 17.08 -11.11
N GLU A 29 -7.21 16.32 -12.01
CA GLU A 29 -7.62 14.94 -12.32
C GLU A 29 -7.35 14.01 -11.13
N SER A 30 -6.19 14.14 -10.50
CA SER A 30 -5.84 13.38 -9.30
C SER A 30 -6.75 13.71 -8.12
N LEU A 31 -7.03 15.00 -7.89
CA LEU A 31 -7.96 15.46 -6.86
C LEU A 31 -9.40 15.01 -7.17
N GLY A 32 -9.83 15.11 -8.42
CA GLY A 32 -11.15 14.63 -8.85
C GLY A 32 -11.33 13.15 -8.64
N SER A 33 -10.31 12.32 -8.91
CA SER A 33 -10.37 10.88 -8.68
C SER A 33 -10.39 10.54 -7.19
N ILE A 34 -9.67 11.28 -6.34
CA ILE A 34 -9.65 11.08 -4.89
C ILE A 34 -10.99 11.46 -4.25
N THR A 35 -11.63 12.53 -4.72
CA THR A 35 -12.94 12.95 -4.20
C THR A 35 -14.08 12.02 -4.60
N ASN A 36 -13.96 11.32 -5.71
CA ASN A 36 -14.98 10.41 -6.19
C ASN A 36 -14.58 8.96 -5.91
N SER A 37 -14.45 8.65 -4.64
CA SER A 37 -14.06 7.33 -4.16
C SER A 37 -14.83 6.93 -2.91
N PHE A 38 -14.85 5.64 -2.64
CA PHE A 38 -15.41 5.06 -1.43
C PHE A 38 -14.55 3.87 -0.99
N SER A 39 -14.52 3.62 0.30
CA SER A 39 -13.84 2.48 0.88
C SER A 39 -14.82 1.41 1.34
N MET A 40 -14.39 0.16 1.24
CA MET A 40 -15.06 -1.00 1.80
C MET A 40 -14.48 -1.23 3.19
N GLN A 41 -15.34 -1.32 4.20
CA GLN A 41 -14.95 -1.51 5.60
C GLN A 41 -15.72 -2.66 6.20
N ILE A 42 -15.12 -3.39 7.14
CA ILE A 42 -15.85 -4.43 7.86
C ILE A 42 -16.86 -3.81 8.82
N ASN A 43 -18.03 -4.40 8.90
CA ASN A 43 -18.98 -4.11 9.96
C ASN A 43 -18.60 -4.92 11.19
N ARG A 44 -17.97 -4.29 12.17
CA ARG A 44 -17.40 -4.98 13.34
C ARG A 44 -18.46 -5.63 14.25
N ARG A 45 -19.73 -5.34 14.09
CA ARG A 45 -20.79 -6.03 14.83
C ARG A 45 -21.05 -7.44 14.32
N THR A 46 -20.91 -7.64 13.01
CA THR A 46 -21.29 -8.87 12.30
C THR A 46 -20.13 -9.58 11.64
N ASN A 47 -19.01 -8.87 11.47
CA ASN A 47 -17.76 -9.41 10.94
C ASN A 47 -16.60 -9.02 11.89
N PRO A 48 -16.16 -9.93 12.76
CA PRO A 48 -15.13 -9.62 13.76
C PRO A 48 -13.74 -9.37 13.16
N GLY A 49 -13.53 -9.63 11.88
CA GLY A 49 -12.23 -9.56 11.20
C GLY A 49 -11.43 -10.84 11.36
N THR A 50 -10.10 -10.73 11.25
CA THR A 50 -9.16 -11.83 11.45
C THR A 50 -8.96 -12.13 12.93
N PRO A 51 -8.33 -13.27 13.30
CA PRO A 51 -8.02 -13.60 14.70
C PRO A 51 -7.27 -12.53 15.47
N ARG A 52 -6.46 -11.70 14.78
CA ARG A 52 -5.78 -10.54 15.38
C ARG A 52 -6.60 -9.24 15.35
N GLY A 53 -7.86 -9.29 14.89
CA GLY A 53 -8.76 -8.14 14.82
C GLY A 53 -8.49 -7.19 13.65
N ALA A 54 -7.66 -7.59 12.68
CA ALA A 54 -7.43 -6.86 11.44
C ALA A 54 -8.62 -6.96 10.48
N GLY A 55 -8.51 -6.37 9.31
CA GLY A 55 -9.55 -6.40 8.29
C GLY A 55 -9.84 -7.81 7.76
N ASN A 56 -11.04 -7.99 7.26
CA ASN A 56 -11.49 -9.24 6.64
C ASN A 56 -12.41 -8.94 5.47
N LEU A 57 -11.87 -8.19 4.49
CA LEU A 57 -12.54 -7.94 3.23
C LEU A 57 -12.22 -9.09 2.28
N ARG A 58 -13.22 -9.79 1.76
CA ARG A 58 -12.99 -10.93 0.89
C ARG A 58 -12.59 -10.47 -0.51
N GLY A 59 -11.53 -11.08 -1.05
CA GLY A 59 -11.04 -10.77 -2.40
C GLY A 59 -12.09 -10.99 -3.48
N GLU A 60 -12.90 -12.04 -3.37
CA GLU A 60 -14.01 -12.31 -4.30
C GLU A 60 -15.07 -11.20 -4.33
N ASP A 61 -15.37 -10.60 -3.17
CA ASP A 61 -16.34 -9.50 -3.07
C ASP A 61 -15.74 -8.19 -3.62
N ILE A 62 -14.46 -7.95 -3.35
CA ILE A 62 -13.72 -6.82 -3.95
C ILE A 62 -13.72 -6.92 -5.47
N GLU A 63 -13.50 -8.10 -6.02
CA GLU A 63 -13.50 -8.33 -7.47
C GLU A 63 -14.86 -8.02 -8.09
N LYS A 64 -15.96 -8.48 -7.46
CA LYS A 64 -17.32 -8.16 -7.91
C LYS A 64 -17.58 -6.67 -7.98
N ILE A 65 -17.15 -5.90 -6.98
CA ILE A 65 -17.28 -4.44 -6.97
C ILE A 65 -16.42 -3.80 -8.06
N SER A 66 -15.19 -4.28 -8.23
CA SER A 66 -14.23 -3.76 -9.23
C SER A 66 -14.73 -3.84 -10.66
N GLN A 67 -15.62 -4.80 -10.96
CA GLN A 67 -16.19 -5.02 -12.29
C GLN A 67 -17.44 -4.18 -12.58
N VAL A 68 -17.95 -3.43 -11.63
CA VAL A 68 -19.13 -2.60 -11.84
C VAL A 68 -18.79 -1.43 -12.75
N GLU A 69 -19.65 -1.20 -13.75
CA GLU A 69 -19.52 -0.05 -14.64
C GLU A 69 -19.55 1.27 -13.85
N GLY A 70 -18.58 2.13 -14.10
CA GLY A 70 -18.35 3.37 -13.36
C GLY A 70 -17.16 3.30 -12.41
N ILE A 71 -16.70 2.11 -12.02
CA ILE A 71 -15.44 1.93 -11.28
C ILE A 71 -14.27 1.96 -12.26
N THR A 72 -13.32 2.86 -12.00
CA THR A 72 -12.14 3.06 -12.87
C THR A 72 -10.90 2.35 -12.37
N SER A 73 -10.71 2.28 -11.05
CA SER A 73 -9.56 1.64 -10.40
C SER A 73 -9.85 1.36 -8.94
N SER A 74 -8.94 0.64 -8.29
CA SER A 74 -8.98 0.39 -6.86
C SER A 74 -7.58 0.39 -6.26
N ILE A 75 -7.50 0.68 -4.96
CA ILE A 75 -6.32 0.49 -4.13
C ILE A 75 -6.65 -0.58 -3.11
N LYS A 76 -5.83 -1.62 -3.06
CA LYS A 76 -6.06 -2.80 -2.21
C LYS A 76 -4.81 -3.14 -1.41
N ARG A 77 -4.99 -3.62 -0.19
CA ARG A 77 -3.90 -4.04 0.67
C ARG A 77 -4.21 -5.36 1.37
N ILE A 78 -3.25 -6.29 1.29
CA ILE A 78 -3.20 -7.52 2.07
C ILE A 78 -2.06 -7.38 3.06
N ASN A 79 -2.33 -7.56 4.36
CA ASN A 79 -1.28 -7.67 5.35
C ASN A 79 -1.01 -9.13 5.67
N ALA A 80 0.26 -9.50 5.69
CA ALA A 80 0.74 -10.80 6.11
C ALA A 80 2.00 -10.60 6.95
N ILE A 81 2.40 -11.62 7.69
CA ILE A 81 3.74 -11.69 8.27
C ILE A 81 4.47 -12.89 7.70
N ALA A 82 5.79 -12.78 7.60
CA ALA A 82 6.65 -13.84 7.09
C ALA A 82 8.01 -13.80 7.76
N ASP A 83 8.67 -14.94 7.78
CA ASP A 83 10.07 -15.01 8.18
C ASP A 83 10.96 -14.70 6.99
N ILE A 84 11.94 -13.82 7.18
CA ILE A 84 12.99 -13.62 6.20
C ILE A 84 14.10 -14.64 6.45
N LEU A 85 14.40 -15.48 5.44
CA LEU A 85 15.41 -16.52 5.54
C LEU A 85 16.81 -15.95 5.29
N ASP A 86 17.81 -16.45 6.02
CA ASP A 86 19.23 -16.12 5.87
C ASP A 86 19.60 -14.64 6.11
N HIS A 87 18.70 -13.88 6.69
CA HIS A 87 18.87 -12.46 6.99
C HIS A 87 18.33 -12.12 8.37
N GLU A 88 18.66 -10.95 8.85
CA GLU A 88 18.26 -10.46 10.17
C GLU A 88 17.34 -9.25 10.04
N ILE A 89 16.33 -9.18 10.94
CA ILE A 89 15.47 -8.02 11.07
C ILE A 89 16.14 -6.91 11.88
N ILE A 90 15.54 -5.72 11.87
CA ILE A 90 15.95 -4.60 12.72
C ILE A 90 15.26 -4.74 14.09
N GLU A 91 16.02 -4.52 15.15
CA GLU A 91 15.54 -4.49 16.52
C GLU A 91 15.95 -3.17 17.17
N THR A 92 15.15 -2.68 18.10
CA THR A 92 15.49 -1.59 19.01
C THR A 92 15.64 -2.13 20.44
N GLU A 93 16.15 -1.32 21.36
CA GLU A 93 16.22 -1.72 22.77
C GLU A 93 14.83 -2.05 23.33
N GLU A 94 13.82 -1.28 22.95
CA GLU A 94 12.42 -1.47 23.39
C GLU A 94 11.84 -2.77 22.81
N THR A 95 12.03 -3.04 21.53
CA THR A 95 11.51 -4.27 20.92
C THR A 95 12.21 -5.52 21.46
N LEU A 96 13.50 -5.44 21.76
CA LEU A 96 14.24 -6.52 22.41
C LEU A 96 13.78 -6.78 23.84
N GLN A 97 13.49 -5.74 24.62
CA GLN A 97 12.97 -5.88 25.98
C GLN A 97 11.59 -6.56 26.01
N ASN A 98 10.77 -6.34 24.99
CA ASN A 98 9.44 -6.94 24.86
C ASN A 98 9.46 -8.32 24.22
N GLN A 99 10.60 -8.78 23.73
CA GLN A 99 10.76 -10.09 23.14
C GLN A 99 10.96 -11.16 24.21
N SER A 100 9.88 -11.85 24.61
CA SER A 100 9.96 -13.00 25.48
C SER A 100 10.71 -14.18 24.82
N PRO A 101 11.25 -15.15 25.58
CA PRO A 101 11.86 -16.35 25.00
C PRO A 101 10.90 -17.14 24.09
N GLU A 102 9.62 -17.21 24.44
CA GLU A 102 8.60 -17.87 23.64
C GLU A 102 8.35 -17.14 22.32
N ARG A 103 8.25 -15.80 22.37
CA ARG A 103 8.12 -14.96 21.17
C ARG A 103 9.35 -15.07 20.26
N ALA A 104 10.56 -15.01 20.83
CA ALA A 104 11.81 -15.16 20.09
C ALA A 104 11.89 -16.51 19.36
N LYS A 105 11.40 -17.57 19.99
CA LYS A 105 11.38 -18.92 19.40
C LYS A 105 10.58 -18.98 18.08
N HIS A 106 9.49 -18.21 17.96
CA HIS A 106 8.54 -18.28 16.86
C HIS A 106 8.60 -17.09 15.88
N PHE A 107 9.09 -15.95 16.34
CA PHE A 107 9.03 -14.69 15.59
C PHE A 107 10.37 -13.94 15.47
N LYS A 108 11.49 -14.61 15.71
CA LYS A 108 12.82 -13.98 15.72
C LYS A 108 13.18 -13.26 14.41
N ASN A 109 12.82 -13.83 13.28
CA ASN A 109 13.13 -13.30 11.95
C ASN A 109 11.86 -12.91 11.18
N THR A 110 10.80 -12.62 11.89
CA THR A 110 9.50 -12.29 11.33
C THR A 110 9.41 -10.79 11.05
N LEU A 111 8.89 -10.45 9.90
CA LEU A 111 8.61 -9.10 9.47
C LEU A 111 7.20 -8.98 8.89
N MET A 112 6.73 -7.73 8.74
CA MET A 112 5.46 -7.41 8.10
C MET A 112 5.63 -7.45 6.58
N VAL A 113 4.66 -8.04 5.89
CA VAL A 113 4.56 -7.99 4.43
C VAL A 113 3.26 -7.31 4.06
N THR A 114 3.36 -6.14 3.46
CA THR A 114 2.21 -5.36 2.99
C THR A 114 2.09 -5.51 1.48
N GLY A 115 1.15 -6.34 1.05
CA GLY A 115 0.85 -6.55 -0.38
C GLY A 115 -0.06 -5.46 -0.91
N VAL A 116 0.32 -4.85 -2.02
CA VAL A 116 -0.41 -3.76 -2.67
C VAL A 116 -0.45 -3.96 -4.19
N ASN A 117 -1.43 -3.36 -4.84
CA ASN A 117 -1.48 -3.36 -6.31
C ASN A 117 -0.73 -2.16 -6.94
N ASP A 118 -0.50 -1.11 -6.17
CA ASP A 118 0.29 0.07 -6.59
C ASP A 118 0.89 0.72 -5.36
N SER A 119 2.20 0.57 -5.16
CA SER A 119 2.87 1.08 -3.97
C SER A 119 2.92 2.61 -3.91
N SER A 120 2.87 3.31 -5.06
CA SER A 120 2.85 4.78 -5.10
C SER A 120 1.58 5.38 -4.49
N LYS A 121 0.52 4.59 -4.41
CA LYS A 121 -0.79 4.97 -3.84
C LYS A 121 -1.03 4.42 -2.44
N GLU A 122 -0.06 3.71 -1.89
CA GLU A 122 -0.12 3.26 -0.49
C GLU A 122 -0.05 4.48 0.45
N ASP A 123 -0.87 4.50 1.49
CA ASP A 123 -1.08 5.65 2.38
C ASP A 123 0.22 6.26 2.92
N LYS A 124 1.18 5.44 3.31
CA LYS A 124 2.44 5.93 3.86
C LYS A 124 3.36 6.56 2.81
N PHE A 125 3.30 6.11 1.57
CA PHE A 125 3.97 6.79 0.46
C PHE A 125 3.26 8.11 0.11
N VAL A 126 1.94 8.09 0.05
CA VAL A 126 1.15 9.30 -0.24
C VAL A 126 1.34 10.36 0.84
N SER A 127 1.36 9.98 2.10
CA SER A 127 1.57 10.92 3.22
C SER A 127 3.01 11.40 3.37
N GLY A 128 3.97 10.76 2.72
CA GLY A 128 5.39 11.04 2.85
C GLY A 128 6.05 10.38 4.08
N ALA A 129 5.33 9.53 4.81
CA ALA A 129 5.92 8.73 5.90
C ALA A 129 6.97 7.75 5.34
N TYR A 130 6.71 7.16 4.18
CA TYR A 130 7.68 6.46 3.36
C TYR A 130 8.09 7.32 2.18
N LYS A 131 9.36 7.21 1.77
CA LYS A 131 9.88 7.81 0.54
C LYS A 131 10.68 6.76 -0.23
N LEU A 132 10.40 6.61 -1.52
CA LEU A 132 11.22 5.79 -2.40
C LEU A 132 12.58 6.46 -2.59
N VAL A 133 13.67 5.75 -2.27
CA VAL A 133 15.04 6.30 -2.36
C VAL A 133 15.87 5.67 -3.47
N GLN A 134 15.52 4.45 -3.90
CA GLN A 134 16.15 3.76 -5.04
C GLN A 134 15.13 2.88 -5.74
N GLY A 135 15.37 2.63 -7.02
CA GLY A 135 14.53 1.75 -7.83
C GLY A 135 13.19 2.36 -8.21
N GLU A 136 12.20 1.53 -8.34
CA GLU A 136 10.87 1.89 -8.85
C GLU A 136 9.77 1.36 -7.94
N HIS A 137 8.61 2.01 -7.97
CA HIS A 137 7.39 1.53 -7.31
C HIS A 137 6.90 0.22 -7.92
N LEU A 138 6.18 -0.54 -7.10
CA LEU A 138 5.42 -1.71 -7.56
C LEU A 138 4.16 -1.25 -8.28
N THR A 139 3.81 -1.99 -9.33
CA THR A 139 2.58 -1.83 -10.09
C THR A 139 1.79 -3.15 -10.08
N ASP A 140 0.58 -3.14 -10.62
CA ASP A 140 -0.26 -4.33 -10.76
C ASP A 140 0.31 -5.43 -11.69
N LYS A 141 1.36 -5.10 -12.44
CA LYS A 141 2.08 -6.03 -13.33
C LYS A 141 3.20 -6.79 -12.65
N ASP A 142 3.63 -6.34 -11.46
CA ASP A 142 4.72 -6.95 -10.74
C ASP A 142 4.30 -8.25 -10.07
N LYS A 143 5.19 -9.25 -10.13
CA LYS A 143 5.07 -10.55 -9.47
C LYS A 143 6.36 -10.90 -8.76
N ASN A 144 6.26 -11.39 -7.53
CA ASN A 144 7.41 -11.75 -6.69
C ASN A 144 8.44 -10.61 -6.57
N GLN A 145 7.92 -9.40 -6.39
CA GLN A 145 8.72 -8.18 -6.23
C GLN A 145 8.42 -7.53 -4.90
N ILE A 146 9.44 -6.91 -4.32
CA ILE A 146 9.29 -6.16 -3.06
C ILE A 146 9.98 -4.81 -3.12
N LEU A 147 9.52 -3.90 -2.26
CA LEU A 147 10.28 -2.77 -1.77
C LEU A 147 10.76 -3.10 -0.36
N MET A 148 12.02 -2.79 -0.08
CA MET A 148 12.64 -3.01 1.23
C MET A 148 13.09 -1.68 1.82
N HIS A 149 12.97 -1.56 3.14
CA HIS A 149 13.51 -0.37 3.83
C HIS A 149 15.03 -0.32 3.68
N GLU A 150 15.58 0.88 3.43
CA GLU A 150 17.00 1.07 3.19
C GLU A 150 17.89 0.59 4.34
N ASP A 151 17.44 0.74 5.59
CA ASP A 151 18.21 0.32 6.78
C ASP A 151 18.22 -1.21 6.91
N LEU A 152 17.14 -1.90 6.58
CA LEU A 152 17.09 -3.36 6.54
C LEU A 152 18.03 -3.90 5.45
N ALA A 153 17.99 -3.30 4.27
CA ALA A 153 18.87 -3.65 3.16
C ALA A 153 20.36 -3.44 3.55
N LYS A 154 20.67 -2.31 4.14
CA LYS A 154 22.05 -1.99 4.61
C LYS A 154 22.53 -2.99 5.64
N LYS A 155 21.73 -3.32 6.65
CA LYS A 155 22.09 -4.31 7.68
C LYS A 155 22.45 -5.66 7.06
N ASN A 156 21.79 -6.07 6.01
CA ASN A 156 21.93 -7.38 5.38
C ASN A 156 22.80 -7.37 4.11
N GLY A 157 23.42 -6.24 3.75
CA GLY A 157 24.25 -6.13 2.55
C GLY A 157 23.47 -6.33 1.24
N LEU A 158 22.20 -5.94 1.21
CA LEU A 158 21.29 -6.11 0.08
C LEU A 158 21.14 -4.82 -0.72
N LYS A 159 20.86 -4.96 -2.00
CA LYS A 159 20.62 -3.87 -2.95
C LYS A 159 19.48 -4.19 -3.90
N VAL A 160 19.00 -3.20 -4.64
CA VAL A 160 18.03 -3.40 -5.73
C VAL A 160 18.53 -4.45 -6.71
N GLY A 161 17.67 -5.39 -7.08
CA GLY A 161 17.99 -6.54 -7.93
C GLY A 161 18.33 -7.82 -7.16
N ASP A 162 18.67 -7.73 -5.88
CA ASP A 162 18.93 -8.91 -5.07
C ASP A 162 17.64 -9.67 -4.76
N LYS A 163 17.80 -10.96 -4.51
CA LYS A 163 16.70 -11.87 -4.15
C LYS A 163 16.77 -12.23 -2.68
N VAL A 164 15.61 -12.34 -2.07
CA VAL A 164 15.45 -12.86 -0.71
C VAL A 164 14.34 -13.89 -0.69
N ARG A 165 14.37 -14.78 0.29
CA ARG A 165 13.35 -15.81 0.47
C ARG A 165 12.53 -15.49 1.70
N LEU A 166 11.21 -15.53 1.54
CA LEU A 166 10.22 -15.34 2.60
C LEU A 166 9.55 -16.67 2.88
N LYS A 167 9.35 -16.99 4.14
CA LYS A 167 8.66 -18.21 4.55
C LYS A 167 7.43 -17.85 5.38
N SER A 168 6.32 -18.53 5.09
CA SER A 168 5.10 -18.42 5.91
C SER A 168 5.42 -18.78 7.36
N ASN A 169 4.86 -18.01 8.30
CA ASN A 169 5.01 -18.27 9.73
C ASN A 169 3.85 -19.13 10.23
N LEU A 170 4.15 -20.34 10.69
CA LEU A 170 3.14 -21.30 11.16
C LEU A 170 2.51 -20.95 12.52
N TYR A 171 3.12 -20.01 13.24
CA TYR A 171 2.65 -19.54 14.55
C TYR A 171 1.80 -18.26 14.46
N ASP A 172 1.70 -17.68 13.26
CA ASP A 172 0.81 -16.55 13.02
C ASP A 172 -0.65 -16.99 13.08
N ALA A 173 -1.43 -16.36 13.96
CA ALA A 173 -2.85 -16.66 14.12
C ALA A 173 -3.66 -16.44 12.83
N ASP A 174 -3.25 -15.51 11.97
CA ASP A 174 -3.92 -15.23 10.70
C ASP A 174 -3.54 -16.24 9.60
N ASN A 175 -2.52 -17.06 9.80
CA ASN A 175 -2.20 -18.19 8.93
C ASN A 175 -3.11 -19.41 9.25
N GLU A 176 -4.41 -19.21 9.12
CA GLU A 176 -5.42 -20.20 9.52
C GLU A 176 -5.35 -21.51 8.73
N LYS A 177 -4.89 -21.45 7.48
CA LYS A 177 -4.72 -22.61 6.61
C LYS A 177 -3.46 -23.42 6.91
N GLY A 178 -2.59 -22.94 7.81
CA GLY A 178 -1.31 -23.57 8.10
C GLY A 178 -0.38 -23.57 6.88
N ALA A 179 -0.38 -22.51 6.10
CA ALA A 179 0.51 -22.36 4.94
C ALA A 179 1.98 -22.46 5.37
N ASN A 180 2.76 -23.19 4.58
CA ASN A 180 4.19 -23.41 4.81
C ASN A 180 4.97 -23.10 3.53
N GLU A 181 4.64 -21.98 2.91
CA GLU A 181 5.21 -21.56 1.65
C GLU A 181 6.58 -20.90 1.84
N THR A 182 7.49 -21.15 0.90
CA THR A 182 8.71 -20.38 0.72
C THR A 182 8.63 -19.68 -0.62
N VAL A 183 8.73 -18.35 -0.61
CA VAL A 183 8.59 -17.50 -1.80
C VAL A 183 9.88 -16.74 -2.00
N GLU A 184 10.49 -16.87 -3.18
CA GLU A 184 11.62 -16.03 -3.58
C GLU A 184 11.10 -14.74 -4.20
N VAL A 185 11.60 -13.59 -3.72
CA VAL A 185 11.22 -12.26 -4.18
C VAL A 185 12.45 -11.44 -4.54
N THR A 186 12.29 -10.52 -5.49
CA THR A 186 13.35 -9.63 -5.96
C THR A 186 13.10 -8.22 -5.42
N ILE A 187 14.14 -7.57 -4.93
CA ILE A 187 14.08 -6.18 -4.46
C ILE A 187 14.00 -5.26 -5.69
N LYS A 188 12.84 -4.64 -5.91
CA LYS A 188 12.62 -3.68 -7.00
C LYS A 188 13.01 -2.26 -6.60
N GLY A 189 12.91 -1.92 -5.33
CA GLY A 189 13.26 -0.61 -4.82
C GLY A 189 13.52 -0.61 -3.33
N LEU A 190 14.07 0.51 -2.86
CA LEU A 190 14.32 0.78 -1.45
C LEU A 190 13.56 2.03 -1.03
N PHE A 191 13.09 2.03 0.20
CA PHE A 191 12.38 3.19 0.77
C PHE A 191 12.95 3.57 2.14
N SER A 192 12.70 4.80 2.54
CA SER A 192 13.04 5.35 3.86
C SER A 192 11.78 5.69 4.65
N GLY A 193 11.93 5.89 5.93
CA GLY A 193 10.90 6.33 6.84
C GLY A 193 11.20 5.89 8.27
N LYS A 194 10.74 6.67 9.23
CA LYS A 194 10.91 6.38 10.66
C LYS A 194 9.59 6.53 11.39
N ASN A 195 9.31 5.59 12.28
CA ASN A 195 8.16 5.67 13.17
C ASN A 195 8.24 6.92 14.04
N GLN A 196 7.10 7.56 14.27
CA GLN A 196 7.00 8.77 15.09
C GLN A 196 6.77 8.48 16.57
N ALA A 197 6.32 7.28 16.91
CA ALA A 197 5.97 6.87 18.28
C ALA A 197 6.75 5.61 18.68
N PRO A 198 6.99 5.39 19.98
CA PRO A 198 7.53 4.15 20.50
C PRO A 198 6.69 2.95 20.11
N LEU A 199 7.34 1.82 19.84
CA LEU A 199 6.72 0.58 19.38
C LEU A 199 7.04 -0.57 20.32
N THR A 200 6.12 -1.51 20.41
CA THR A 200 6.24 -2.69 21.27
C THR A 200 7.06 -3.79 20.60
N TYR A 201 6.78 -4.10 19.35
CA TYR A 201 7.36 -5.24 18.63
C TYR A 201 8.08 -4.82 17.36
N ALA A 202 9.12 -5.58 17.00
CA ALA A 202 9.91 -5.34 15.78
C ALA A 202 9.06 -5.32 14.51
N GLN A 203 8.00 -6.13 14.42
CA GLN A 203 7.11 -6.19 13.26
C GLN A 203 6.29 -4.90 13.05
N GLU A 204 6.27 -4.00 14.02
CA GLU A 204 5.62 -2.68 13.91
C GLU A 204 6.58 -1.61 13.35
N LEU A 205 7.89 -1.90 13.30
CA LEU A 205 8.88 -0.98 12.76
C LEU A 205 8.72 -0.82 11.24
N TYR A 206 8.87 0.41 10.76
CA TYR A 206 8.93 0.68 9.32
C TYR A 206 10.08 -0.06 8.64
N GLU A 207 11.22 -0.19 9.33
CA GLU A 207 12.40 -0.91 8.88
C GLU A 207 12.14 -2.41 8.64
N ASP A 208 11.19 -2.99 9.36
CA ASP A 208 10.82 -4.41 9.27
C ASP A 208 9.52 -4.64 8.47
N THR A 209 9.20 -3.72 7.59
CA THR A 209 8.09 -3.83 6.64
C THR A 209 8.62 -4.00 5.22
N LEU A 210 8.18 -5.06 4.55
CA LEU A 210 8.34 -5.23 3.11
C LEU A 210 7.02 -4.82 2.43
N ILE A 211 7.12 -4.07 1.34
CA ILE A 211 5.99 -3.84 0.45
C ILE A 211 6.10 -4.86 -0.67
N SER A 212 5.07 -5.63 -0.93
CA SER A 212 5.05 -6.66 -1.97
C SER A 212 3.92 -6.47 -2.97
N ASP A 213 3.96 -7.22 -4.06
CA ASP A 213 2.78 -7.44 -4.90
C ASP A 213 1.72 -8.24 -4.12
N LEU A 214 0.46 -8.17 -4.56
CA LEU A 214 -0.66 -8.83 -3.88
C LEU A 214 -0.52 -10.34 -3.84
N ASP A 215 -0.09 -10.98 -4.94
CA ASP A 215 0.08 -12.43 -5.01
C ASP A 215 1.06 -12.96 -3.96
N THR A 216 2.16 -12.27 -3.75
CA THR A 216 3.18 -12.65 -2.75
C THR A 216 2.58 -12.65 -1.35
N ALA A 217 1.90 -11.58 -0.95
CA ALA A 217 1.26 -11.50 0.36
C ALA A 217 0.17 -12.57 0.52
N ALA A 218 -0.65 -12.79 -0.50
CA ALA A 218 -1.70 -13.81 -0.48
C ALA A 218 -1.14 -15.23 -0.29
N LYS A 219 -0.07 -15.57 -1.00
CA LYS A 219 0.58 -16.89 -0.92
C LYS A 219 1.08 -17.23 0.49
N LEU A 220 1.55 -16.24 1.23
CA LEU A 220 2.07 -16.45 2.59
C LEU A 220 1.02 -17.01 3.55
N TYR A 221 -0.26 -16.84 3.25
CA TYR A 221 -1.39 -17.44 3.97
C TYR A 221 -2.11 -18.54 3.19
N GLY A 222 -1.48 -19.08 2.14
CA GLY A 222 -2.04 -20.14 1.32
C GLY A 222 -3.23 -19.70 0.46
N ASN A 223 -3.26 -18.44 0.09
CA ASN A 223 -4.34 -17.84 -0.71
C ASN A 223 -3.88 -17.44 -2.11
N THR A 224 -4.86 -17.20 -2.97
CA THR A 224 -4.74 -16.39 -4.18
C THR A 224 -5.26 -14.99 -3.88
N VAL A 225 -5.09 -14.04 -4.82
CA VAL A 225 -5.67 -12.69 -4.68
C VAL A 225 -7.20 -12.70 -4.56
N GLN A 226 -7.87 -13.73 -5.12
CA GLN A 226 -9.32 -13.91 -5.03
C GLN A 226 -9.77 -14.51 -3.71
N THR A 227 -9.01 -15.43 -3.15
CA THR A 227 -9.36 -16.13 -1.90
C THR A 227 -8.82 -15.45 -0.65
N ALA A 228 -7.92 -14.47 -0.82
CA ALA A 228 -7.34 -13.72 0.29
C ALA A 228 -8.35 -12.83 1.01
N THR A 229 -8.04 -12.52 2.25
CA THR A 229 -8.70 -11.45 2.99
C THR A 229 -7.84 -10.20 2.97
N TYR A 230 -8.48 -9.04 2.76
CA TYR A 230 -7.81 -7.75 2.60
C TYR A 230 -8.01 -6.86 3.83
N GLU A 231 -7.00 -6.06 4.12
CA GLU A 231 -7.05 -5.04 5.17
C GLU A 231 -7.80 -3.79 4.71
N ASP A 232 -7.57 -3.36 3.46
CA ASP A 232 -8.19 -2.20 2.85
C ASP A 232 -8.57 -2.46 1.41
N ALA A 233 -9.67 -1.84 0.99
CA ALA A 233 -10.05 -1.68 -0.40
C ALA A 233 -10.74 -0.33 -0.60
N THR A 234 -10.19 0.50 -1.48
CA THR A 234 -10.75 1.79 -1.88
C THR A 234 -10.99 1.76 -3.37
N PHE A 235 -12.19 2.15 -3.80
CA PHE A 235 -12.63 2.14 -5.19
C PHE A 235 -12.79 3.56 -5.69
N PHE A 236 -12.32 3.80 -6.91
CA PHE A 236 -12.40 5.10 -7.58
C PHE A 236 -13.37 5.04 -8.74
N ALA A 237 -14.16 6.10 -8.88
CA ALA A 237 -15.09 6.29 -9.97
C ALA A 237 -14.70 7.53 -10.80
N LYS A 238 -15.30 7.68 -11.99
CA LYS A 238 -15.14 8.90 -12.79
C LYS A 238 -15.61 10.12 -12.01
N GLY A 239 -14.95 11.28 -12.19
CA GLY A 239 -15.24 12.50 -11.47
C GLY A 239 -16.67 13.05 -11.63
N ASP A 240 -17.33 12.73 -12.73
CA ASP A 240 -18.73 13.09 -13.04
C ASP A 240 -19.75 12.04 -12.61
N GLN A 241 -19.29 10.90 -12.07
CA GLN A 241 -20.16 9.81 -11.61
C GLN A 241 -20.91 10.21 -10.34
N ASP A 242 -22.24 9.98 -10.32
CA ASP A 242 -23.04 10.08 -9.09
C ASP A 242 -22.70 8.90 -8.17
N LEU A 243 -21.94 9.18 -7.13
CA LEU A 243 -21.42 8.15 -6.22
C LEU A 243 -22.52 7.45 -5.43
N ASP A 244 -23.59 8.15 -5.06
CA ASP A 244 -24.71 7.57 -4.32
C ASP A 244 -25.46 6.54 -5.16
N LYS A 245 -25.73 6.86 -6.43
CA LYS A 245 -26.33 5.91 -7.37
C LYS A 245 -25.44 4.72 -7.67
N LEU A 246 -24.12 4.95 -7.77
CA LEU A 246 -23.17 3.88 -7.96
C LEU A 246 -23.13 2.93 -6.76
N ILE A 247 -23.13 3.46 -5.54
CA ILE A 247 -23.19 2.66 -4.30
C ILE A 247 -24.50 1.86 -4.21
N GLU A 248 -25.63 2.44 -4.57
CA GLU A 248 -26.90 1.70 -4.64
C GLU A 248 -26.83 0.52 -5.60
N LYS A 249 -26.26 0.73 -6.78
CA LYS A 249 -26.03 -0.32 -7.78
C LYS A 249 -25.13 -1.43 -7.25
N ILE A 250 -24.05 -1.07 -6.54
CA ILE A 250 -23.12 -2.02 -5.92
C ILE A 250 -23.81 -2.81 -4.82
N LYS A 251 -24.63 -2.18 -3.99
CA LYS A 251 -25.40 -2.87 -2.93
C LYS A 251 -26.46 -3.84 -3.43
N ALA A 252 -26.79 -3.79 -4.71
CA ALA A 252 -27.66 -4.78 -5.36
C ALA A 252 -26.89 -6.06 -5.79
N LEU A 253 -25.57 -6.09 -5.72
CA LEU A 253 -24.77 -7.28 -6.01
C LEU A 253 -24.98 -8.35 -4.94
N ASP A 254 -24.76 -9.61 -5.35
CA ASP A 254 -24.75 -10.77 -4.44
C ASP A 254 -23.47 -10.81 -3.61
N ILE A 255 -23.43 -9.99 -2.59
CA ILE A 255 -22.37 -9.83 -1.62
C ILE A 255 -23.00 -9.89 -0.22
N PRO A 256 -22.36 -10.48 0.79
CA PRO A 256 -22.91 -10.52 2.15
C PRO A 256 -22.79 -9.14 2.83
N TRP A 257 -23.68 -8.23 2.49
CA TRP A 257 -23.66 -6.82 2.92
C TRP A 257 -23.79 -6.61 4.42
N ASN A 258 -24.24 -7.60 5.16
CA ASN A 258 -24.21 -7.58 6.62
C ASN A 258 -22.77 -7.58 7.19
N TYR A 259 -21.75 -7.95 6.40
CA TYR A 259 -20.36 -7.95 6.82
C TYR A 259 -19.63 -6.66 6.51
N TYR A 260 -20.15 -5.80 5.64
CA TYR A 260 -19.43 -4.66 5.10
C TYR A 260 -20.24 -3.37 5.15
N ASP A 261 -19.50 -2.27 5.29
CA ASP A 261 -20.00 -0.92 5.05
C ASP A 261 -19.24 -0.29 3.88
N LEU A 262 -19.93 0.49 3.07
CA LEU A 262 -19.32 1.33 2.04
C LEU A 262 -19.32 2.78 2.53
N VAL A 263 -18.13 3.39 2.62
CA VAL A 263 -17.94 4.72 3.19
C VAL A 263 -17.32 5.63 2.14
N LYS A 264 -17.97 6.73 1.82
CA LYS A 264 -17.42 7.76 0.93
C LYS A 264 -16.15 8.36 1.54
N SER A 265 -15.13 8.58 0.73
CA SER A 265 -13.80 9.01 1.18
C SER A 265 -13.71 10.48 1.59
N SER A 266 -14.79 11.24 1.49
CA SER A 266 -14.84 12.67 1.85
C SER A 266 -14.48 12.99 3.31
N SER A 267 -14.60 12.03 4.23
CA SER A 267 -14.28 12.19 5.64
C SER A 267 -12.78 12.12 5.98
N ASN A 268 -11.97 11.45 5.15
CA ASN A 268 -10.51 11.30 5.36
C ASN A 268 -9.68 12.26 4.49
N TYR A 269 -10.34 13.14 3.80
CA TYR A 269 -9.81 13.97 2.75
C TYR A 269 -8.85 15.11 3.20
N PRO A 270 -9.01 15.79 4.36
CA PRO A 270 -8.17 16.93 4.71
C PRO A 270 -6.67 16.62 4.82
N ALA A 271 -6.30 15.46 5.33
CA ALA A 271 -4.89 15.07 5.47
C ALA A 271 -4.24 14.78 4.10
N LEU A 272 -4.96 14.09 3.22
CA LEU A 272 -4.50 13.78 1.87
C LEU A 272 -4.41 15.05 1.00
N GLN A 273 -5.39 15.94 1.11
CA GLN A 273 -5.43 17.22 0.43
C GLN A 273 -4.24 18.13 0.83
N LYS A 274 -3.90 18.13 2.14
CA LYS A 274 -2.75 18.86 2.66
C LYS A 274 -1.42 18.29 2.12
N SER A 275 -1.31 16.98 2.04
CA SER A 275 -0.13 16.29 1.50
C SER A 275 0.05 16.60 0.00
N ILE A 276 -1.01 16.51 -0.79
CA ILE A 276 -0.98 16.80 -2.22
C ILE A 276 -0.66 18.27 -2.47
N SER A 277 -1.29 19.21 -1.75
CA SER A 277 -1.02 20.62 -1.92
C SER A 277 0.42 21.01 -1.53
N SER A 278 1.02 20.35 -0.54
CA SER A 278 2.42 20.56 -0.18
C SER A 278 3.39 20.07 -1.25
N MET A 279 3.08 18.96 -1.92
CA MET A 279 3.87 18.47 -3.07
C MET A 279 3.88 19.48 -4.23
N PHE A 280 2.76 20.14 -4.49
CA PHE A 280 2.66 21.13 -5.55
C PHE A 280 3.28 22.48 -5.19
N GLN A 281 3.37 22.84 -3.92
CA GLN A 281 4.09 24.04 -3.48
C GLN A 281 5.61 23.93 -3.69
N VAL A 282 6.18 22.74 -3.50
CA VAL A 282 7.62 22.50 -3.72
C VAL A 282 8.00 22.55 -5.21
N ALA A 283 7.07 22.26 -6.11
CA ALA A 283 7.31 22.31 -7.56
C ALA A 283 7.28 23.74 -8.15
N ASN A 284 6.95 24.75 -7.34
CA ASN A 284 6.82 26.15 -7.78
C ASN A 284 7.99 27.07 -7.33
N TYR A 285 9.11 26.50 -6.83
CA TYR A 285 10.34 27.24 -6.51
C TYR A 285 11.49 26.88 -7.43
#